data_623864fbeede85d9b405b4eec95f1ee3
#
_entry.id   623864fbeede85d9b405b4eec95f1ee3
#
_cell.length_a   1.000
_cell.length_b   1.000
_cell.length_c   1.000
_cell.angle_alpha   90.00
_cell.angle_beta   90.00
_cell.angle_gamma   90.00
#
_symmetry.space_group_name_H-M   'P 1'
#
loop_
_entity.id
_entity.type
_entity.pdbx_description
1 polymer ?
#
loop_
_entity_poly.entity_id
_entity_poly.type
_entity_poly.pdbx_seq_one_letter_code
_entity_poly.pdbx_strand_id
1 'polypeptide(L)'
;TVDSSVQTLLPYTPLPECPELPELKAGGVTLLLTAVQQALEMIRTQQKFYRDTGTPCHCPMLWILTDGRSVGEDDALVQQVVEQTASMVQAGTLKVFAVAIGADADCGMLRALANGAAPLQVGDDELLQALRAVSDSVISVSRDADYLLQDAARMDRF
;
A
#
# COMPACT_ATOMS: atom_id res chain seq x y z
N THR A 1 -9.89 -4.50 2.92
CA THR A 1 -10.01 -4.57 4.39
C THR A 1 -9.62 -5.95 4.88
N VAL A 2 -9.19 -6.03 6.13
CA VAL A 2 -8.77 -7.26 6.79
C VAL A 2 -9.43 -7.37 8.16
N ASP A 3 -10.07 -8.50 8.36
CA ASP A 3 -10.54 -9.00 9.66
C ASP A 3 -10.31 -10.52 9.71
N SER A 4 -11.26 -11.34 10.12
CA SER A 4 -11.19 -12.81 10.01
C SER A 4 -11.18 -13.33 8.55
N SER A 5 -11.30 -12.43 7.58
CA SER A 5 -11.17 -12.67 6.13
C SER A 5 -10.59 -11.44 5.44
N VAL A 6 -9.95 -11.65 4.29
CA VAL A 6 -9.46 -10.55 3.46
C VAL A 6 -10.51 -10.22 2.40
N GLN A 7 -10.91 -8.96 2.33
CA GLN A 7 -11.89 -8.48 1.36
C GLN A 7 -11.32 -7.34 0.50
N THR A 8 -11.39 -7.49 -0.81
CA THR A 8 -11.12 -6.41 -1.75
C THR A 8 -12.38 -5.57 -1.92
N LEU A 9 -12.45 -4.41 -1.27
CA LEU A 9 -13.59 -3.52 -1.36
C LEU A 9 -13.62 -2.75 -2.69
N LEU A 10 -12.46 -2.42 -3.21
CA LEU A 10 -12.30 -1.72 -4.46
C LEU A 10 -11.14 -2.36 -5.24
N PRO A 11 -11.37 -2.89 -6.44
CA PRO A 11 -10.30 -3.31 -7.33
C PRO A 11 -9.52 -2.08 -7.85
N TYR A 12 -8.46 -2.30 -8.61
CA TYR A 12 -7.79 -1.19 -9.29
C TYR A 12 -8.78 -0.46 -10.21
N THR A 13 -9.12 0.77 -9.82
CA THR A 13 -10.12 1.60 -10.47
C THR A 13 -9.51 2.98 -10.73
N PRO A 14 -9.62 3.52 -11.96
CA PRO A 14 -9.21 4.90 -12.23
C PRO A 14 -9.96 5.86 -11.31
N LEU A 15 -9.25 6.86 -10.77
CA LEU A 15 -9.82 7.79 -9.79
C LEU A 15 -11.15 8.45 -10.22
N PRO A 16 -11.33 8.86 -11.50
CA PRO A 16 -12.61 9.42 -11.96
C PRO A 16 -13.78 8.42 -11.95
N GLU A 17 -13.48 7.13 -11.92
CA GLU A 17 -14.47 6.02 -11.96
C GLU A 17 -14.69 5.41 -10.58
N CYS A 18 -13.98 5.93 -9.54
CA CYS A 18 -14.04 5.39 -8.19
C CYS A 18 -15.44 5.62 -7.60
N PRO A 19 -16.16 4.56 -7.23
CA PRO A 19 -17.47 4.69 -6.58
C PRO A 19 -17.31 5.19 -5.16
N GLU A 20 -18.42 5.56 -4.54
CA GLU A 20 -18.46 5.79 -3.10
C GLU A 20 -18.10 4.51 -2.36
N LEU A 21 -17.16 4.60 -1.42
CA LEU A 21 -16.71 3.44 -0.67
C LEU A 21 -17.78 3.00 0.33
N PRO A 22 -17.99 1.69 0.52
CA PRO A 22 -18.91 1.17 1.52
C PRO A 22 -18.44 1.53 2.93
N GLU A 23 -19.37 1.59 3.86
CA GLU A 23 -19.04 1.79 5.27
C GLU A 23 -18.17 0.63 5.77
N LEU A 24 -17.04 0.98 6.38
CA LEU A 24 -16.13 0.01 6.97
C LEU A 24 -16.62 -0.40 8.35
N LYS A 25 -16.69 -1.71 8.60
CA LYS A 25 -17.01 -2.25 9.92
C LYS A 25 -15.77 -2.88 10.51
N ALA A 26 -15.42 -2.45 11.73
CA ALA A 26 -14.35 -3.06 12.48
C ALA A 26 -14.82 -4.36 13.15
N GLY A 27 -13.96 -5.38 13.19
CA GLY A 27 -14.23 -6.64 13.89
C GLY A 27 -13.31 -7.78 13.43
N GLY A 28 -13.36 -8.88 14.18
CA GLY A 28 -12.65 -10.11 13.83
C GLY A 28 -11.17 -10.16 14.22
N VAL A 29 -10.46 -11.10 13.63
CA VAL A 29 -9.03 -11.38 13.84
C VAL A 29 -8.25 -10.80 12.67
N THR A 30 -7.12 -10.13 12.92
CA THR A 30 -6.35 -9.46 11.86
C THR A 30 -5.46 -10.46 11.12
N LEU A 31 -5.84 -10.86 9.89
CA LEU A 31 -5.03 -11.66 8.96
C LEU A 31 -4.16 -10.76 8.09
N LEU A 32 -3.23 -10.04 8.72
CA LEU A 32 -2.44 -8.98 8.08
C LEU A 32 -1.59 -9.50 6.93
N LEU A 33 -0.88 -10.61 7.12
CA LEU A 33 0.06 -11.14 6.13
C LEU A 33 -0.68 -11.72 4.93
N THR A 34 -1.80 -12.38 5.14
CA THR A 34 -2.70 -12.83 4.08
C THR A 34 -3.18 -11.65 3.24
N ALA A 35 -3.55 -10.53 3.89
CA ALA A 35 -3.95 -9.31 3.18
C ALA A 35 -2.80 -8.68 2.39
N VAL A 36 -1.61 -8.62 2.98
CA VAL A 36 -0.42 -8.09 2.28
C VAL A 36 -0.06 -8.99 1.10
N GLN A 37 -0.08 -10.31 1.24
CA GLN A 37 0.16 -11.25 0.15
C GLN A 37 -0.81 -11.02 -1.02
N GLN A 38 -2.10 -10.91 -0.74
CA GLN A 38 -3.12 -10.62 -1.76
C GLN A 38 -2.87 -9.26 -2.42
N ALA A 39 -2.51 -8.23 -1.66
CA ALA A 39 -2.18 -6.92 -2.21
C ALA A 39 -0.96 -6.96 -3.13
N LEU A 40 0.09 -7.72 -2.78
CA LEU A 40 1.26 -7.91 -3.64
C LEU A 40 0.91 -8.61 -4.96
N GLU A 41 0.01 -9.59 -4.94
CA GLU A 41 -0.47 -10.26 -6.16
C GLU A 41 -1.27 -9.31 -7.05
N MET A 42 -2.15 -8.48 -6.45
CA MET A 42 -2.89 -7.45 -7.18
C MET A 42 -1.95 -6.44 -7.83
N ILE A 43 -0.93 -5.96 -7.10
CA ILE A 43 0.09 -5.04 -7.62
C ILE A 43 0.83 -5.66 -8.79
N ARG A 44 1.31 -6.90 -8.68
CA ARG A 44 2.03 -7.60 -9.77
C ARG A 44 1.17 -7.77 -11.01
N THR A 45 -0.10 -8.13 -10.82
CA THR A 45 -1.06 -8.29 -11.90
C THR A 45 -1.27 -6.97 -12.64
N GLN A 46 -1.45 -5.87 -11.89
CA GLN A 46 -1.64 -4.55 -12.49
C GLN A 46 -0.37 -4.04 -13.19
N GLN A 47 0.80 -4.24 -12.59
CA GLN A 47 2.08 -3.89 -13.23
C GLN A 47 2.30 -4.68 -14.52
N LYS A 48 1.92 -5.97 -14.53
CA LYS A 48 1.98 -6.80 -15.74
C LYS A 48 1.06 -6.24 -16.83
N PHE A 49 -0.19 -5.91 -16.48
CA PHE A 49 -1.15 -5.32 -17.41
C PHE A 49 -0.60 -4.02 -18.03
N TYR A 50 -0.02 -3.11 -17.23
CA TYR A 50 0.56 -1.87 -17.76
C TYR A 50 1.75 -2.12 -18.68
N ARG A 51 2.63 -3.07 -18.37
CA ARG A 51 3.73 -3.46 -19.27
C ARG A 51 3.23 -4.05 -20.58
N ASP A 52 2.26 -4.96 -20.51
CA ASP A 52 1.72 -5.64 -21.68
C ASP A 52 0.98 -4.67 -22.63
N THR A 53 0.40 -3.61 -22.07
CA THR A 53 -0.29 -2.55 -22.85
C THR A 53 0.61 -1.37 -23.21
N GLY A 54 1.88 -1.36 -22.78
CA GLY A 54 2.77 -0.22 -22.98
C GLY A 54 2.35 1.05 -22.23
N THR A 55 1.54 0.90 -21.17
CA THR A 55 1.08 2.02 -20.36
C THR A 55 2.14 2.41 -19.33
N PRO A 56 2.67 3.64 -19.34
CA PRO A 56 3.58 4.10 -18.30
C PRO A 56 2.91 4.08 -16.93
N CYS A 57 3.63 3.60 -15.93
CA CYS A 57 3.12 3.62 -14.55
C CYS A 57 4.23 4.00 -13.57
N HIS A 58 3.83 4.66 -12.48
CA HIS A 58 4.71 4.94 -11.36
C HIS A 58 4.98 3.68 -10.55
N CYS A 59 6.05 3.74 -9.74
CA CYS A 59 6.28 2.73 -8.71
C CYS A 59 5.07 2.68 -7.77
N PRO A 60 4.37 1.53 -7.66
CA PRO A 60 3.21 1.41 -6.80
C PRO A 60 3.56 1.65 -5.33
N MET A 61 2.58 2.14 -4.59
CA MET A 61 2.66 2.36 -3.15
C MET A 61 1.68 1.44 -2.45
N LEU A 62 2.18 0.67 -1.49
CA LEU A 62 1.37 -0.13 -0.58
C LEU A 62 1.33 0.58 0.77
N TRP A 63 0.14 0.98 1.20
CA TRP A 63 -0.11 1.54 2.52
C TRP A 63 -0.76 0.50 3.40
N ILE A 64 -0.13 0.21 4.54
CA ILE A 64 -0.61 -0.75 5.54
C ILE A 64 -1.02 0.04 6.77
N LEU A 65 -2.31 0.00 7.10
CA LEU A 65 -2.86 0.64 8.29
C LEU A 65 -3.47 -0.45 9.18
N THR A 66 -3.02 -0.55 10.42
CA THR A 66 -3.54 -1.53 11.38
C THR A 66 -3.43 -1.01 12.81
N ASP A 67 -4.41 -1.39 13.63
CA ASP A 67 -4.48 -1.14 15.06
C ASP A 67 -4.14 -2.39 15.90
N GLY A 68 -3.91 -3.53 15.24
CA GLY A 68 -3.72 -4.81 15.91
C GLY A 68 -2.49 -5.59 15.49
N ARG A 69 -2.36 -6.75 16.12
CA ARG A 69 -1.35 -7.76 15.79
C ARG A 69 -1.95 -8.78 14.84
N SER A 70 -1.13 -9.25 13.92
CA SER A 70 -1.48 -10.45 13.15
C SER A 70 -1.64 -11.65 14.08
N VAL A 71 -2.74 -12.38 13.96
CA VAL A 71 -3.06 -13.51 14.85
C VAL A 71 -3.38 -14.74 14.01
N GLY A 72 -2.79 -15.88 14.38
CA GLY A 72 -3.11 -17.18 13.78
C GLY A 72 -2.53 -17.40 12.37
N GLU A 73 -1.62 -16.58 11.93
CA GLU A 73 -0.90 -16.76 10.66
C GLU A 73 0.39 -17.56 10.88
N ASP A 74 0.74 -18.43 9.91
CA ASP A 74 1.87 -19.34 9.97
C ASP A 74 3.20 -18.58 9.82
N ASP A 75 4.24 -18.98 10.58
CA ASP A 75 5.59 -18.43 10.50
C ASP A 75 6.19 -18.53 9.08
N ALA A 76 5.85 -19.57 8.33
CA ALA A 76 6.25 -19.71 6.93
C ALA A 76 5.64 -18.62 6.04
N LEU A 77 4.38 -18.28 6.26
CA LEU A 77 3.72 -17.16 5.57
C LEU A 77 4.38 -15.83 5.95
N VAL A 78 4.70 -15.61 7.24
CA VAL A 78 5.43 -14.43 7.72
C VAL A 78 6.71 -14.24 6.92
N GLN A 79 7.56 -15.27 6.92
CA GLN A 79 8.85 -15.21 6.23
C GLN A 79 8.67 -14.95 4.73
N GLN A 80 7.78 -15.69 4.08
CA GLN A 80 7.51 -15.55 2.66
C GLN A 80 7.07 -14.12 2.28
N VAL A 81 6.12 -13.53 3.01
CA VAL A 81 5.57 -12.21 2.69
C VAL A 81 6.60 -11.13 2.95
N VAL A 82 7.34 -11.19 4.05
CA VAL A 82 8.41 -10.24 4.36
C VAL A 82 9.51 -10.30 3.29
N GLU A 83 9.97 -11.49 2.90
CA GLU A 83 10.99 -11.64 1.85
C GLU A 83 10.52 -11.12 0.48
N GLN A 84 9.26 -11.42 0.10
CA GLN A 84 8.67 -10.92 -1.13
C GLN A 84 8.59 -9.40 -1.16
N THR A 85 8.12 -8.80 -0.06
CA THR A 85 8.00 -7.36 0.09
C THR A 85 9.38 -6.69 0.03
N ALA A 86 10.35 -7.21 0.78
CA ALA A 86 11.72 -6.71 0.77
C ALA A 86 12.36 -6.78 -0.63
N SER A 87 12.18 -7.90 -1.33
CA SER A 87 12.68 -8.06 -2.71
C SER A 87 12.11 -7.01 -3.66
N MET A 88 10.80 -6.75 -3.60
CA MET A 88 10.15 -5.74 -4.45
C MET A 88 10.59 -4.31 -4.11
N VAL A 89 10.79 -4.01 -2.82
CA VAL A 89 11.28 -2.70 -2.37
C VAL A 89 12.73 -2.48 -2.81
N GLN A 90 13.60 -3.47 -2.63
CA GLN A 90 15.00 -3.41 -3.05
C GLN A 90 15.15 -3.29 -4.57
N ALA A 91 14.28 -3.94 -5.33
CA ALA A 91 14.22 -3.81 -6.79
C ALA A 91 13.64 -2.46 -7.27
N GLY A 92 13.15 -1.60 -6.37
CA GLY A 92 12.52 -0.33 -6.73
C GLY A 92 11.15 -0.49 -7.42
N THR A 93 10.54 -1.67 -7.34
CA THR A 93 9.24 -1.98 -7.97
C THR A 93 8.05 -1.83 -7.02
N LEU A 94 8.30 -1.48 -5.76
CA LEU A 94 7.29 -1.24 -4.73
C LEU A 94 7.82 -0.24 -3.71
N LYS A 95 6.94 0.63 -3.20
CA LYS A 95 7.15 1.40 -1.97
C LYS A 95 6.14 0.93 -0.93
N VAL A 96 6.60 0.72 0.30
CA VAL A 96 5.72 0.30 1.41
C VAL A 96 5.75 1.35 2.50
N PHE A 97 4.59 1.74 2.94
CA PHE A 97 4.36 2.66 4.04
C PHE A 97 3.46 2.00 5.08
N ALA A 98 3.87 2.04 6.34
CA ALA A 98 3.14 1.42 7.43
C ALA A 98 2.70 2.46 8.45
N VAL A 99 1.44 2.36 8.87
CA VAL A 99 0.82 3.19 9.90
C VAL A 99 0.33 2.27 11.03
N ALA A 100 0.89 2.47 12.21
CA ALA A 100 0.51 1.78 13.44
C ALA A 100 -0.49 2.66 14.20
N ILE A 101 -1.71 2.18 14.38
CA ILE A 101 -2.80 2.92 15.03
C ILE A 101 -2.93 2.41 16.47
N GLY A 102 -2.83 3.32 17.43
CA GLY A 102 -2.89 2.96 18.84
C GLY A 102 -1.66 2.22 19.36
N ALA A 103 -1.77 1.69 20.59
CA ALA A 103 -0.65 1.07 21.31
C ALA A 103 -0.46 -0.44 21.02
N ASP A 104 -1.48 -1.10 20.48
CA ASP A 104 -1.50 -2.57 20.30
C ASP A 104 -0.95 -3.01 18.94
N ALA A 105 -0.72 -2.09 18.02
CA ALA A 105 -0.18 -2.39 16.70
C ALA A 105 1.24 -2.99 16.78
N ASP A 106 1.47 -4.05 16.00
CA ASP A 106 2.78 -4.71 15.93
C ASP A 106 3.77 -3.92 15.07
N CYS A 107 4.43 -2.94 15.69
CA CYS A 107 5.46 -2.13 15.02
C CYS A 107 6.66 -2.94 14.51
N GLY A 108 6.94 -4.11 15.11
CA GLY A 108 8.00 -5.01 14.67
C GLY A 108 7.68 -5.63 13.32
N MET A 109 6.48 -6.20 13.20
CA MET A 109 5.96 -6.76 11.94
C MET A 109 5.84 -5.69 10.86
N LEU A 110 5.25 -4.54 11.19
CA LEU A 110 5.11 -3.43 10.24
C LEU A 110 6.45 -2.93 9.71
N ARG A 111 7.47 -2.85 10.57
CA ARG A 111 8.85 -2.52 10.15
C ARG A 111 9.44 -3.58 9.23
N ALA A 112 9.22 -4.86 9.50
CA ALA A 112 9.69 -5.95 8.65
C ALA A 112 9.05 -5.86 7.25
N LEU A 113 7.74 -5.65 7.18
CA LEU A 113 7.00 -5.47 5.92
C LEU A 113 7.44 -4.20 5.15
N ALA A 114 7.82 -3.14 5.86
CA ALA A 114 8.33 -1.91 5.26
C ALA A 114 9.85 -1.93 4.96
N ASN A 115 10.45 -3.13 4.88
CA ASN A 115 11.89 -3.32 4.61
C ASN A 115 12.80 -2.50 5.54
N GLY A 116 12.47 -2.48 6.82
CA GLY A 116 13.24 -1.79 7.88
C GLY A 116 12.81 -0.35 8.17
N ALA A 117 11.96 0.26 7.35
CA ALA A 117 11.42 1.59 7.63
C ALA A 117 10.52 1.58 8.86
N ALA A 118 10.65 2.59 9.71
CA ALA A 118 9.81 2.71 10.90
C ALA A 118 8.37 3.03 10.51
N PRO A 119 7.37 2.35 11.09
CA PRO A 119 5.97 2.73 10.87
C PRO A 119 5.67 4.10 11.49
N LEU A 120 4.77 4.84 10.85
CA LEU A 120 4.19 6.02 11.44
C LEU A 120 3.25 5.59 12.57
N GLN A 121 3.53 6.03 13.80
CA GLN A 121 2.65 5.75 14.94
C GLN A 121 1.67 6.90 15.11
N VAL A 122 0.39 6.59 15.21
CA VAL A 122 -0.69 7.56 15.38
C VAL A 122 -1.64 7.11 16.49
N GLY A 123 -2.13 8.06 17.27
CA GLY A 123 -3.25 7.82 18.19
C GLY A 123 -4.58 7.69 17.41
N ASP A 124 -5.61 7.17 18.08
CA ASP A 124 -6.93 6.98 17.46
C ASP A 124 -7.54 8.30 16.98
N ASP A 125 -7.24 9.40 17.68
CA ASP A 125 -7.69 10.76 17.35
C ASP A 125 -6.86 11.41 16.21
N GLU A 126 -5.67 10.88 15.91
CA GLU A 126 -4.76 11.37 14.86
C GLU A 126 -4.95 10.67 13.51
N LEU A 127 -5.73 9.57 13.45
CA LEU A 127 -5.91 8.75 12.26
C LEU A 127 -6.35 9.58 11.04
N LEU A 128 -7.31 10.48 11.22
CA LEU A 128 -7.78 11.34 10.12
C LEU A 128 -6.69 12.25 9.57
N GLN A 129 -5.82 12.76 10.44
CA GLN A 129 -4.68 13.58 10.02
C GLN A 129 -3.64 12.74 9.27
N ALA A 130 -3.38 11.51 9.73
CA ALA A 130 -2.50 10.57 9.03
C ALA A 130 -3.03 10.24 7.63
N LEU A 131 -4.32 9.95 7.48
CA LEU A 131 -4.95 9.67 6.18
C LEU A 131 -4.87 10.88 5.23
N ARG A 132 -5.00 12.10 5.73
CA ARG A 132 -4.80 13.32 4.94
C ARG A 132 -3.36 13.43 4.45
N ALA A 133 -2.38 13.19 5.32
CA ALA A 133 -0.96 13.22 4.94
C ALA A 133 -0.62 12.16 3.87
N VAL A 134 -1.23 10.96 3.95
CA VAL A 134 -1.15 9.92 2.91
C VAL A 134 -1.68 10.46 1.58
N SER A 135 -2.88 11.03 1.59
CA SER A 135 -3.52 11.60 0.40
C SER A 135 -2.67 12.70 -0.24
N ASP A 136 -2.16 13.63 0.56
CA ASP A 136 -1.30 14.71 0.09
C ASP A 136 0.01 14.20 -0.52
N SER A 137 0.59 13.13 0.05
CA SER A 137 1.79 12.49 -0.49
C SER A 137 1.55 11.87 -1.86
N VAL A 138 0.40 11.20 -2.06
CA VAL A 138 0.01 10.62 -3.35
C VAL A 138 -0.20 11.71 -4.40
N ILE A 139 -0.90 12.79 -4.03
CA ILE A 139 -1.15 13.93 -4.91
C ILE A 139 0.16 14.61 -5.33
N SER A 140 1.10 14.78 -4.41
CA SER A 140 2.41 15.37 -4.68
C SER A 140 3.19 14.55 -5.71
N VAL A 141 3.28 13.24 -5.53
CA VAL A 141 3.95 12.34 -6.48
C VAL A 141 3.31 12.41 -7.88
N SER A 142 1.98 12.48 -7.95
CA SER A 142 1.27 12.59 -9.22
C SER A 142 1.57 13.91 -9.94
N ARG A 143 1.62 15.03 -9.21
CA ARG A 143 1.93 16.35 -9.78
C ARG A 143 3.36 16.46 -10.29
N ASP A 144 4.33 15.93 -9.55
CA ASP A 144 5.74 15.93 -9.98
C ASP A 144 5.92 15.11 -11.27
N ALA A 145 5.17 14.05 -11.42
CA ALA A 145 5.16 13.23 -12.62
C ALA A 145 4.56 13.94 -13.84
N ASP A 146 3.44 14.63 -13.66
CA ASP A 146 2.82 15.42 -14.73
C ASP A 146 3.76 16.53 -15.22
N TYR A 147 4.51 17.15 -14.30
CA TYR A 147 5.51 18.16 -14.65
C TYR A 147 6.64 17.57 -15.49
N LEU A 148 7.19 16.42 -15.09
CA LEU A 148 8.26 15.73 -15.81
C LEU A 148 7.83 15.27 -17.21
N LEU A 149 6.59 14.77 -17.36
CA LEU A 149 6.04 14.35 -18.65
C LEU A 149 5.81 15.55 -19.58
N GLN A 150 5.38 16.69 -19.05
CA GLN A 150 5.22 17.93 -19.83
C GLN A 150 6.56 18.50 -20.27
N ASP A 151 7.59 18.38 -19.46
CA ASP A 151 8.94 18.87 -19.80
C ASP A 151 9.60 17.98 -20.85
N ALA A 152 9.47 16.65 -20.74
CA ALA A 152 9.93 15.71 -21.74
C ALA A 152 9.25 15.94 -23.11
N ALA A 153 7.93 16.17 -23.13
CA ALA A 153 7.18 16.46 -24.35
C ALA A 153 7.53 17.83 -24.98
N ARG A 154 8.15 18.74 -24.22
CA ARG A 154 8.68 20.00 -24.74
C ARG A 154 10.06 19.85 -25.37
N MET A 155 10.89 18.93 -24.84
CA MET A 155 12.23 18.67 -25.37
C MET A 155 12.22 17.94 -26.72
N ASP A 156 11.21 17.12 -27.00
CA ASP A 156 11.05 16.43 -28.30
C ASP A 156 10.61 17.37 -29.46
N ARG A 157 10.47 18.67 -29.20
CA ARG A 157 10.06 19.67 -30.23
C ARG A 157 11.21 20.58 -30.72
N PHE A 158 12.43 20.27 -30.33
CA PHE A 158 13.67 20.92 -30.81
C PHE A 158 14.56 19.90 -31.50
#